data_f08065525df7ba477629da1e109ba7f2
#
_entry.id   f08065525df7ba477629da1e109ba7f2
#
_cell.length_a   1.000
_cell.length_b   1.000
_cell.length_c   1.000
_cell.angle_alpha   90.00
_cell.angle_beta   90.00
_cell.angle_gamma   90.00
#
_symmetry.space_group_name_H-M   'P 1'
#
loop_
_entity.id
_entity.type
_entity.pdbx_description
1 polymer ?
#
loop_
_entity_poly.entity_id
_entity_poly.type
_entity_poly.pdbx_seq_one_letter_code
_entity_poly.pdbx_strand_id
1 'polypeptide(L)'
;PNKSTLFPDGMPYYYVRGEGPSIYERLYARLAELKVNAVDLRAELEGSRDTYFLRDSHWNEEGSLVAYGAIRGGLGYPEARDWGTADDILVHTGDLDAMLHPLTAEPEALPHRTTLDAYAIANDAQGVEDAYVVTAAAGNPDGQTLLMYRDSFANNLLPAFASTYRSAVFTKNVPYNLGDEQVGFAQDVVIERAERHIASFATDPPYMYAPERTIVSEGREEGSVAVMRVRDADPYIVIEGSLDRDLKKGERVYVEVAGDAGEVQAYEAFRVSEPRVSSSDFEGQGASAQQASVIKDDRGFRAFVPKGHGGMVALGQIRLFVGTEQSCREIATEAVV
;
A
#
# COMPACT_ATOMS: atom_id res chain seq x y z
N PRO A 1 11.44 -7.69 0.91
CA PRO A 1 11.85 -8.21 2.25
C PRO A 1 12.96 -7.35 2.88
N ASN A 2 13.04 -7.35 4.22
CA ASN A 2 14.17 -6.75 4.93
C ASN A 2 15.39 -7.69 4.91
N LYS A 3 16.60 -7.13 5.03
CA LYS A 3 17.82 -7.94 5.23
C LYS A 3 17.71 -8.91 6.40
N SER A 4 17.13 -8.46 7.53
CA SER A 4 16.96 -9.28 8.72
C SER A 4 16.01 -10.47 8.52
N THR A 5 15.10 -10.38 7.55
CA THR A 5 14.20 -11.48 7.18
C THR A 5 14.91 -12.49 6.30
N LEU A 6 15.70 -12.02 5.31
CA LEU A 6 16.43 -12.86 4.38
C LEU A 6 17.70 -13.46 4.98
N PHE A 7 18.40 -12.70 5.82
CA PHE A 7 19.72 -13.06 6.37
C PHE A 7 19.74 -12.95 7.89
N PRO A 8 18.94 -13.78 8.61
CA PRO A 8 18.78 -13.68 10.06
C PRO A 8 20.09 -13.99 10.83
N ASP A 9 20.99 -14.75 10.25
CA ASP A 9 22.33 -15.06 10.80
C ASP A 9 23.25 -13.82 10.88
N GLY A 10 22.92 -12.76 10.15
CA GLY A 10 23.62 -11.46 10.24
C GLY A 10 23.13 -10.57 11.39
N MET A 11 22.09 -10.98 12.11
CA MET A 11 21.55 -10.21 13.23
C MET A 11 22.40 -10.35 14.50
N PRO A 12 22.44 -9.31 15.36
CA PRO A 12 23.13 -9.41 16.63
C PRO A 12 22.59 -10.57 17.49
N TYR A 13 23.47 -11.21 18.27
CA TYR A 13 23.15 -12.39 19.10
C TYR A 13 22.00 -12.18 20.11
N TYR A 14 21.73 -10.94 20.48
CA TYR A 14 20.65 -10.57 21.39
C TYR A 14 19.31 -10.33 20.68
N TYR A 15 19.29 -10.38 19.35
CA TYR A 15 18.06 -10.29 18.60
C TYR A 15 17.34 -11.64 18.61
N VAL A 16 16.25 -11.69 19.34
CA VAL A 16 15.41 -12.89 19.41
C VAL A 16 14.21 -12.70 18.49
N ARG A 17 14.09 -13.55 17.48
CA ARG A 17 12.90 -13.60 16.64
C ARG A 17 11.73 -14.12 17.47
N GLY A 18 10.59 -13.44 17.41
CA GLY A 18 9.35 -13.89 18.05
C GLY A 18 8.87 -15.24 17.51
N GLU A 19 8.12 -15.98 18.32
CA GLU A 19 7.48 -17.21 17.89
C GLU A 19 6.27 -16.94 16.99
N GLY A 20 6.03 -17.83 16.03
CA GLY A 20 4.90 -17.77 15.10
C GLY A 20 5.18 -16.96 13.82
N PRO A 21 4.16 -16.86 12.95
CA PRO A 21 4.31 -16.22 11.64
C PRO A 21 4.49 -14.71 11.77
N SER A 22 5.44 -14.17 11.01
CA SER A 22 5.69 -12.73 10.90
C SER A 22 4.49 -12.01 10.28
N ILE A 23 4.47 -10.67 10.36
CA ILE A 23 3.46 -9.85 9.68
C ILE A 23 3.51 -10.07 8.16
N TYR A 24 4.70 -10.27 7.61
CA TYR A 24 4.92 -10.57 6.21
C TYR A 24 4.24 -11.89 5.81
N GLU A 25 4.50 -12.97 6.53
CA GLU A 25 3.90 -14.28 6.27
C GLU A 25 2.39 -14.28 6.40
N ARG A 26 1.85 -13.58 7.40
CA ARG A 26 0.39 -13.42 7.56
C ARG A 26 -0.25 -12.63 6.42
N LEU A 27 0.43 -11.58 5.94
CA LEU A 27 -0.06 -10.80 4.80
C LEU A 27 -0.13 -11.67 3.55
N TYR A 28 0.97 -12.35 3.19
CA TYR A 28 1.00 -13.18 1.97
C TYR A 28 0.02 -14.35 2.03
N ALA A 29 -0.13 -15.00 3.18
CA ALA A 29 -1.16 -16.02 3.36
C ALA A 29 -2.56 -15.45 3.10
N ARG A 30 -2.84 -14.23 3.59
CA ARG A 30 -4.13 -13.58 3.37
C ARG A 30 -4.35 -13.13 1.93
N LEU A 31 -3.32 -12.59 1.27
CA LEU A 31 -3.38 -12.21 -0.14
C LEU A 31 -3.67 -13.44 -1.02
N ALA A 32 -3.04 -14.58 -0.71
CA ALA A 32 -3.28 -15.84 -1.42
C ALA A 32 -4.73 -16.34 -1.24
N GLU A 33 -5.28 -16.31 -0.01
CA GLU A 33 -6.69 -16.65 0.23
C GLU A 33 -7.65 -15.77 -0.56
N LEU A 34 -7.35 -14.48 -0.68
CA LEU A 34 -8.13 -13.50 -1.42
C LEU A 34 -7.88 -13.55 -2.93
N LYS A 35 -6.93 -14.38 -3.39
CA LYS A 35 -6.51 -14.48 -4.80
C LYS A 35 -6.01 -13.14 -5.36
N VAL A 36 -5.39 -12.33 -4.52
CA VAL A 36 -4.73 -11.11 -4.96
C VAL A 36 -3.45 -11.47 -5.70
N ASN A 37 -3.20 -10.82 -6.83
CA ASN A 37 -1.94 -10.96 -7.55
C ASN A 37 -0.82 -10.32 -6.72
N ALA A 38 -0.07 -11.11 -5.99
CA ALA A 38 0.98 -10.69 -5.08
C ALA A 38 2.28 -11.43 -5.38
N VAL A 39 3.38 -10.70 -5.48
CA VAL A 39 4.72 -11.23 -5.76
C VAL A 39 5.52 -11.31 -4.46
N ASP A 40 5.78 -12.53 -3.99
CA ASP A 40 6.64 -12.78 -2.83
C ASP A 40 8.10 -12.86 -3.28
N LEU A 41 8.88 -11.85 -2.97
CA LEU A 41 10.29 -11.74 -3.39
C LEU A 41 11.27 -12.50 -2.49
N ARG A 42 10.80 -13.19 -1.44
CA ARG A 42 11.74 -13.87 -0.52
C ARG A 42 12.50 -14.98 -1.24
N ALA A 43 11.79 -15.86 -1.93
CA ALA A 43 12.41 -16.98 -2.63
C ALA A 43 13.44 -16.53 -3.67
N GLU A 44 13.18 -15.42 -4.34
CA GLU A 44 14.03 -14.87 -5.38
C GLU A 44 15.30 -14.19 -4.82
N LEU A 45 15.21 -13.61 -3.62
CA LEU A 45 16.30 -12.83 -3.01
C LEU A 45 17.08 -13.58 -1.94
N GLU A 46 16.54 -14.69 -1.40
CA GLU A 46 17.16 -15.44 -0.28
C GLU A 46 18.49 -16.12 -0.67
N GLY A 47 18.68 -16.37 -1.97
CA GLY A 47 19.85 -17.12 -2.47
C GLY A 47 21.17 -16.36 -2.47
N SER A 48 21.18 -15.04 -2.37
CA SER A 48 22.42 -14.25 -2.49
C SER A 48 22.41 -12.98 -1.65
N ARG A 49 23.47 -12.79 -0.86
CA ARG A 49 23.71 -11.54 -0.12
C ARG A 49 24.11 -10.38 -1.05
N ASP A 50 24.57 -10.69 -2.25
CA ASP A 50 25.03 -9.70 -3.24
C ASP A 50 23.87 -8.90 -3.84
N THR A 51 22.62 -9.22 -3.45
CA THR A 51 21.41 -8.49 -3.86
C THR A 51 21.10 -7.25 -3.00
N TYR A 52 21.89 -6.99 -1.96
CA TYR A 52 21.75 -5.83 -1.10
C TYR A 52 23.05 -5.04 -0.99
N PHE A 53 22.94 -3.72 -0.82
CA PHE A 53 24.08 -2.92 -0.42
C PHE A 53 24.64 -3.41 0.92
N LEU A 54 25.92 -3.31 1.12
CA LEU A 54 26.55 -3.76 2.36
C LEU A 54 26.16 -2.89 3.55
N ARG A 55 26.17 -1.57 3.36
CA ARG A 55 26.00 -0.56 4.42
C ARG A 55 24.70 0.23 4.34
N ASP A 56 23.71 -0.31 3.62
CA ASP A 56 22.41 0.32 3.38
C ASP A 56 21.28 -0.65 3.73
N SER A 57 20.10 -0.13 4.01
CA SER A 57 18.91 -0.94 4.28
C SER A 57 18.27 -1.51 3.01
N HIS A 58 18.61 -0.98 1.83
CA HIS A 58 17.98 -1.29 0.55
C HIS A 58 18.71 -2.42 -0.20
N TRP A 59 18.01 -3.04 -1.14
CA TRP A 59 18.66 -3.83 -2.19
C TRP A 59 19.49 -2.91 -3.10
N ASN A 60 20.49 -3.51 -3.74
CA ASN A 60 21.28 -2.85 -4.77
C ASN A 60 20.68 -3.07 -6.17
N GLU A 61 21.42 -2.73 -7.22
CA GLU A 61 21.01 -2.92 -8.61
C GLU A 61 20.68 -4.38 -8.92
N GLU A 62 21.51 -5.35 -8.51
CA GLU A 62 21.26 -6.77 -8.75
C GLU A 62 19.95 -7.24 -8.09
N GLY A 63 19.72 -6.86 -6.84
CA GLY A 63 18.49 -7.19 -6.13
C GLY A 63 17.26 -6.54 -6.76
N SER A 64 17.40 -5.30 -7.24
CA SER A 64 16.33 -4.60 -7.94
C SER A 64 15.98 -5.25 -9.28
N LEU A 65 16.96 -5.78 -10.02
CA LEU A 65 16.72 -6.49 -11.27
C LEU A 65 16.05 -7.85 -11.06
N VAL A 66 16.40 -8.56 -9.99
CA VAL A 66 15.68 -9.77 -9.57
C VAL A 66 14.22 -9.44 -9.26
N ALA A 67 13.98 -8.39 -8.46
CA ALA A 67 12.63 -7.94 -8.12
C ALA A 67 11.86 -7.48 -9.37
N TYR A 68 12.49 -6.74 -10.28
CA TYR A 68 11.91 -6.35 -11.56
C TYR A 68 11.42 -7.57 -12.35
N GLY A 69 12.26 -8.59 -12.51
CA GLY A 69 11.91 -9.81 -13.24
C GLY A 69 10.70 -10.51 -12.63
N ALA A 70 10.69 -10.69 -11.30
CA ALA A 70 9.59 -11.32 -10.59
C ALA A 70 8.27 -10.52 -10.70
N ILE A 71 8.33 -9.18 -10.57
CA ILE A 71 7.14 -8.32 -10.72
C ILE A 71 6.62 -8.37 -12.15
N ARG A 72 7.50 -8.30 -13.15
CA ARG A 72 7.10 -8.46 -14.57
C ARG A 72 6.43 -9.79 -14.83
N GLY A 73 6.96 -10.88 -14.27
CA GLY A 73 6.33 -12.20 -14.32
C GLY A 73 4.93 -12.19 -13.70
N GLY A 74 4.77 -11.56 -12.54
CA GLY A 74 3.49 -11.39 -11.88
C GLY A 74 2.47 -10.56 -12.69
N LEU A 75 2.95 -9.61 -13.50
CA LEU A 75 2.12 -8.83 -14.43
C LEU A 75 1.80 -9.59 -15.74
N GLY A 76 2.30 -10.80 -15.90
CA GLY A 76 2.05 -11.63 -17.10
C GLY A 76 3.08 -11.43 -18.22
N TYR A 77 4.22 -10.82 -17.94
CA TYR A 77 5.34 -10.65 -18.87
C TYR A 77 6.50 -11.57 -18.48
N PRO A 78 6.47 -12.86 -18.82
CA PRO A 78 7.44 -13.83 -18.30
C PRO A 78 8.84 -13.70 -18.89
N GLU A 79 9.01 -12.94 -19.97
CA GLU A 79 10.31 -12.76 -20.60
C GLU A 79 11.15 -11.77 -19.78
N ALA A 80 12.26 -12.27 -19.23
CA ALA A 80 13.25 -11.41 -18.59
C ALA A 80 13.95 -10.56 -19.65
N ARG A 81 14.00 -9.25 -19.43
CA ARG A 81 14.83 -8.35 -20.25
C ARG A 81 16.29 -8.64 -19.95
N ASP A 82 17.09 -8.82 -20.99
CA ASP A 82 18.55 -8.84 -20.87
C ASP A 82 19.05 -7.40 -20.70
N TRP A 83 19.62 -7.10 -19.57
CA TRP A 83 20.20 -5.80 -19.25
C TRP A 83 21.68 -5.70 -19.62
N GLY A 84 22.27 -6.79 -20.11
CA GLY A 84 23.69 -6.89 -20.41
C GLY A 84 24.55 -7.01 -19.15
N THR A 85 25.85 -6.85 -19.35
CA THR A 85 26.84 -6.79 -18.26
C THR A 85 27.01 -5.35 -17.78
N ALA A 86 27.37 -5.19 -16.51
CA ALA A 86 27.72 -3.87 -15.98
C ALA A 86 28.90 -3.28 -16.75
N ASP A 87 28.80 -2.02 -17.14
CA ASP A 87 29.74 -1.28 -17.98
C ASP A 87 30.21 0.04 -17.34
N ASP A 88 29.69 0.33 -16.13
CA ASP A 88 30.08 1.49 -15.31
C ASP A 88 30.14 1.12 -13.83
N ILE A 89 30.46 2.07 -12.97
CA ILE A 89 30.54 1.94 -11.52
C ILE A 89 29.69 3.03 -10.86
N LEU A 90 28.72 2.60 -10.05
CA LEU A 90 27.98 3.47 -9.16
C LEU A 90 28.68 3.58 -7.81
N VAL A 91 28.90 4.80 -7.34
CA VAL A 91 29.42 5.07 -5.99
C VAL A 91 28.24 5.49 -5.10
N HIS A 92 27.97 4.72 -4.07
CA HIS A 92 26.82 4.90 -3.17
C HIS A 92 27.25 4.97 -1.71
N THR A 93 26.73 5.93 -0.96
CA THR A 93 26.89 5.99 0.49
C THR A 93 25.62 5.47 1.15
N GLY A 94 25.74 4.35 1.87
CA GLY A 94 24.61 3.67 2.47
C GLY A 94 23.92 4.49 3.58
N ASP A 95 22.60 4.37 3.66
CA ASP A 95 21.77 5.06 4.65
C ASP A 95 22.16 4.71 6.10
N LEU A 96 22.45 3.43 6.37
CA LEU A 96 22.84 2.96 7.70
C LEU A 96 24.21 3.49 8.11
N ASP A 97 25.17 3.52 7.18
CA ASP A 97 26.49 4.05 7.48
C ASP A 97 26.45 5.57 7.67
N ALA A 98 25.71 6.29 6.85
CA ALA A 98 25.50 7.72 7.00
C ALA A 98 24.81 8.09 8.33
N MET A 99 23.88 7.27 8.81
CA MET A 99 23.21 7.47 10.09
C MET A 99 24.13 7.17 11.29
N LEU A 100 24.95 6.13 11.20
CA LEU A 100 25.85 5.70 12.28
C LEU A 100 27.15 6.51 12.29
N HIS A 101 27.63 6.91 11.14
CA HIS A 101 28.93 7.55 10.93
C HIS A 101 28.81 8.82 10.05
N PRO A 102 28.02 9.83 10.46
CA PRO A 102 27.67 10.97 9.58
C PRO A 102 28.87 11.79 9.07
N LEU A 103 30.01 11.73 9.75
CA LEU A 103 31.23 12.43 9.34
C LEU A 103 32.26 11.55 8.63
N THR A 104 32.10 10.25 8.69
CA THR A 104 33.11 9.28 8.22
C THR A 104 32.46 8.10 7.47
N ALA A 105 31.24 8.28 6.96
CA ALA A 105 30.58 7.28 6.14
C ALA A 105 31.46 6.92 4.91
N GLU A 106 31.61 5.62 4.64
CA GLU A 106 32.43 5.13 3.55
C GLU A 106 31.53 4.70 2.38
N PRO A 107 31.74 5.24 1.16
CA PRO A 107 30.97 4.83 0.00
C PRO A 107 31.31 3.41 -0.44
N GLU A 108 30.33 2.74 -1.04
CA GLU A 108 30.47 1.47 -1.75
C GLU A 108 30.57 1.75 -3.25
N ALA A 109 31.49 1.06 -3.93
CA ALA A 109 31.59 1.06 -5.39
C ALA A 109 30.97 -0.23 -5.93
N LEU A 110 29.93 -0.12 -6.75
CA LEU A 110 29.13 -1.25 -7.24
C LEU A 110 29.07 -1.24 -8.77
N PRO A 111 29.01 -2.40 -9.40
CA PRO A 111 28.75 -2.49 -10.83
C PRO A 111 27.42 -1.79 -11.19
N HIS A 112 27.43 -1.07 -12.31
CA HIS A 112 26.25 -0.38 -12.85
C HIS A 112 26.09 -0.68 -14.34
N ARG A 113 24.83 -0.77 -14.79
CA ARG A 113 24.46 -0.97 -16.19
C ARG A 113 23.86 0.30 -16.77
N THR A 114 24.58 0.98 -17.64
CA THR A 114 24.10 2.21 -18.28
C THR A 114 22.84 2.00 -19.14
N THR A 115 22.52 0.76 -19.50
CA THR A 115 21.24 0.42 -20.16
C THR A 115 20.01 0.71 -19.29
N LEU A 116 20.17 0.82 -17.98
CA LEU A 116 19.13 1.20 -17.05
C LEU A 116 18.80 2.70 -17.11
N ASP A 117 19.67 3.53 -17.66
CA ASP A 117 19.49 4.97 -17.77
C ASP A 117 18.76 5.39 -19.05
N ALA A 118 18.20 4.43 -19.81
CA ALA A 118 17.54 4.65 -21.10
C ALA A 118 16.13 5.26 -20.94
N TYR A 119 15.97 6.25 -20.06
CA TYR A 119 14.71 6.99 -19.83
C TYR A 119 15.00 8.48 -19.58
N ALA A 120 13.96 9.27 -19.66
CA ALA A 120 14.02 10.68 -19.26
C ALA A 120 12.96 10.96 -18.17
N ILE A 121 13.29 11.83 -17.24
CA ILE A 121 12.30 12.40 -16.30
C ILE A 121 11.47 13.43 -17.08
N ALA A 122 10.16 13.28 -17.05
CA ALA A 122 9.21 14.06 -17.85
C ALA A 122 8.45 15.12 -17.03
N ASN A 123 8.75 15.25 -15.74
CA ASN A 123 8.22 16.28 -14.85
C ASN A 123 9.36 17.03 -14.15
N ASP A 124 9.04 17.86 -13.15
CA ASP A 124 10.04 18.70 -12.43
C ASP A 124 10.87 17.92 -11.39
N ALA A 125 10.75 16.58 -11.33
CA ALA A 125 11.52 15.76 -10.41
C ALA A 125 13.03 15.86 -10.73
N GLN A 126 13.86 15.92 -9.68
CA GLN A 126 15.31 16.04 -9.79
C GLN A 126 15.99 14.68 -9.83
N GLY A 127 15.31 13.61 -9.43
CA GLY A 127 15.85 12.26 -9.42
C GLY A 127 14.86 11.22 -8.91
N VAL A 128 15.35 9.99 -8.83
CA VAL A 128 14.56 8.83 -8.38
C VAL A 128 14.11 8.91 -6.93
N GLU A 129 14.76 9.76 -6.13
CA GLU A 129 14.44 9.97 -4.71
C GLU A 129 13.17 10.79 -4.48
N ASP A 130 12.71 11.53 -5.50
CA ASP A 130 11.60 12.44 -5.36
C ASP A 130 10.28 11.68 -5.09
N ALA A 131 9.36 12.35 -4.41
CA ALA A 131 8.09 11.75 -4.01
C ALA A 131 7.19 11.42 -5.22
N TYR A 132 7.33 12.17 -6.31
CA TYR A 132 6.54 12.00 -7.52
C TYR A 132 7.44 12.15 -8.76
N VAL A 133 7.60 11.06 -9.50
CA VAL A 133 8.46 11.01 -10.68
C VAL A 133 7.64 10.49 -11.86
N VAL A 134 7.66 11.23 -12.95
CA VAL A 134 7.10 10.79 -14.25
C VAL A 134 8.24 10.54 -15.19
N THR A 135 8.24 9.41 -15.87
CA THR A 135 9.29 9.05 -16.83
C THR A 135 8.73 8.69 -18.19
N ALA A 136 9.58 8.84 -19.20
CA ALA A 136 9.32 8.40 -20.57
C ALA A 136 10.55 7.69 -21.15
N ALA A 137 10.34 6.53 -21.75
CA ALA A 137 11.38 5.79 -22.46
C ALA A 137 11.27 6.06 -23.96
N ALA A 138 12.21 6.80 -24.52
CA ALA A 138 12.24 7.15 -25.95
C ALA A 138 12.34 5.93 -26.88
N GLY A 139 12.91 4.84 -26.41
CA GLY A 139 13.12 3.60 -27.17
C GLY A 139 11.90 2.68 -27.26
N ASN A 140 10.79 2.99 -26.58
CA ASN A 140 9.59 2.15 -26.54
C ASN A 140 8.28 2.95 -26.67
N PRO A 141 8.04 3.64 -27.81
CA PRO A 141 6.87 4.51 -27.97
C PRO A 141 5.53 3.77 -27.94
N ASP A 142 5.53 2.48 -28.29
CA ASP A 142 4.34 1.62 -28.33
C ASP A 142 4.22 0.73 -27.07
N GLY A 143 5.08 0.94 -26.10
CA GLY A 143 5.09 0.19 -24.84
C GLY A 143 3.91 0.55 -23.93
N GLN A 144 3.77 -0.25 -22.88
CA GLN A 144 2.74 -0.07 -21.86
C GLN A 144 2.96 1.19 -21.02
N THR A 145 1.95 1.54 -20.24
CA THR A 145 1.99 2.59 -19.22
C THR A 145 1.92 1.97 -17.83
N LEU A 146 2.68 2.53 -16.88
CA LEU A 146 2.78 2.05 -15.50
C LEU A 146 2.36 3.14 -14.51
N LEU A 147 1.62 2.76 -13.50
CA LEU A 147 1.52 3.50 -12.24
C LEU A 147 2.11 2.64 -11.11
N MET A 148 3.13 3.14 -10.43
CA MET A 148 3.73 2.46 -9.29
C MET A 148 3.60 3.31 -8.03
N TYR A 149 2.81 2.83 -7.07
CA TYR A 149 2.88 3.29 -5.69
C TYR A 149 4.07 2.61 -5.03
N ARG A 150 4.93 3.40 -4.42
CA ARG A 150 6.23 2.91 -3.98
C ARG A 150 6.71 3.52 -2.67
N ASP A 151 7.74 2.92 -2.09
CA ASP A 151 8.57 3.59 -1.11
C ASP A 151 10.03 3.73 -1.59
N SER A 152 10.98 3.91 -0.67
CA SER A 152 12.39 4.11 -1.03
C SER A 152 13.06 2.86 -1.61
N PHE A 153 12.52 1.66 -1.37
CA PHE A 153 13.07 0.45 -1.99
C PHE A 153 12.98 0.50 -3.52
N ALA A 154 11.91 1.07 -4.04
CA ALA A 154 11.76 1.21 -5.48
C ALA A 154 12.66 2.32 -6.10
N ASN A 155 13.47 3.06 -5.36
CA ASN A 155 14.43 3.98 -5.95
C ASN A 155 15.38 3.25 -6.91
N ASN A 156 15.89 2.09 -6.50
CA ASN A 156 16.75 1.25 -7.36
C ASN A 156 15.97 0.41 -8.38
N LEU A 157 14.68 0.21 -8.18
CA LEU A 157 13.80 -0.51 -9.09
C LEU A 157 13.29 0.39 -10.23
N LEU A 158 13.13 1.70 -9.97
CA LEU A 158 12.58 2.68 -10.89
C LEU A 158 13.32 2.70 -12.25
N PRO A 159 14.65 2.71 -12.34
CA PRO A 159 15.36 2.75 -13.63
C PRO A 159 14.96 1.60 -14.56
N ALA A 160 14.83 0.38 -14.05
CA ALA A 160 14.44 -0.78 -14.84
C ALA A 160 13.01 -0.65 -15.42
N PHE A 161 12.06 -0.20 -14.61
CA PHE A 161 10.70 0.04 -15.08
C PHE A 161 10.62 1.25 -16.01
N ALA A 162 11.29 2.35 -15.68
CA ALA A 162 11.33 3.58 -16.49
C ALA A 162 11.91 3.34 -17.90
N SER A 163 12.93 2.50 -17.99
CA SER A 163 13.55 2.12 -19.29
C SER A 163 12.72 1.11 -20.08
N THR A 164 11.72 0.48 -19.47
CA THR A 164 10.89 -0.54 -20.12
C THR A 164 9.54 0.00 -20.56
N TYR A 165 8.89 0.84 -19.74
CA TYR A 165 7.57 1.36 -20.03
C TYR A 165 7.65 2.63 -20.88
N ARG A 166 6.72 2.78 -21.84
CA ARG A 166 6.61 4.01 -22.65
C ARG A 166 6.52 5.24 -21.76
N SER A 167 5.68 5.16 -20.73
CA SER A 167 5.53 6.18 -19.71
C SER A 167 5.24 5.49 -18.38
N ALA A 168 5.86 5.98 -17.31
CA ALA A 168 5.62 5.47 -15.98
C ALA A 168 5.50 6.62 -14.97
N VAL A 169 4.57 6.44 -14.04
CA VAL A 169 4.36 7.33 -12.90
C VAL A 169 4.75 6.57 -11.64
N PHE A 170 5.63 7.16 -10.86
CA PHE A 170 6.10 6.63 -9.59
C PHE A 170 5.73 7.61 -8.49
N THR A 171 4.99 7.15 -7.50
CA THR A 171 4.53 8.02 -6.41
C THR A 171 4.76 7.40 -5.04
N LYS A 172 5.24 8.22 -4.09
CA LYS A 172 5.39 7.86 -2.67
C LYS A 172 4.15 8.25 -1.83
N ASN A 173 3.06 8.67 -2.48
CA ASN A 173 1.85 9.06 -1.78
C ASN A 173 1.29 7.93 -0.93
N VAL A 174 0.98 8.23 0.32
CA VAL A 174 0.30 7.35 1.27
C VAL A 174 -0.82 8.17 1.93
N PRO A 175 -2.03 7.63 1.99
CA PRO A 175 -2.53 6.38 1.41
C PRO A 175 -2.52 6.34 -0.12
N TYR A 176 -2.48 5.14 -0.71
CA TYR A 176 -2.55 4.98 -2.15
C TYR A 176 -3.95 5.33 -2.66
N ASN A 177 -4.06 6.22 -3.65
CA ASN A 177 -5.34 6.59 -4.24
C ASN A 177 -5.62 5.73 -5.48
N LEU A 178 -6.25 4.57 -5.30
CA LEU A 178 -6.62 3.66 -6.40
C LEU A 178 -7.83 4.13 -7.19
N GLY A 179 -8.47 5.24 -6.81
CA GLY A 179 -9.52 5.91 -7.58
C GLY A 179 -9.01 7.09 -8.39
N ASP A 180 -7.68 7.34 -8.39
CA ASP A 180 -7.09 8.39 -9.21
C ASP A 180 -7.29 8.11 -10.69
N GLU A 181 -7.48 9.18 -11.48
CA GLU A 181 -7.59 9.08 -12.94
C GLU A 181 -6.38 8.38 -13.58
N GLN A 182 -5.20 8.53 -12.98
CA GLN A 182 -3.98 7.88 -13.44
C GLN A 182 -4.07 6.35 -13.40
N VAL A 183 -4.84 5.76 -12.47
CA VAL A 183 -5.11 4.32 -12.44
C VAL A 183 -5.87 3.89 -13.69
N GLY A 184 -6.81 4.69 -14.16
CA GLY A 184 -7.60 4.42 -15.37
C GLY A 184 -6.78 4.48 -16.67
N PHE A 185 -5.67 5.22 -16.68
CA PHE A 185 -4.76 5.33 -17.83
C PHE A 185 -3.58 4.35 -17.79
N ALA A 186 -3.25 3.81 -16.63
CA ALA A 186 -2.19 2.83 -16.49
C ALA A 186 -2.66 1.45 -16.97
N GLN A 187 -1.87 0.81 -17.82
CA GLN A 187 -2.11 -0.59 -18.20
C GLN A 187 -1.67 -1.54 -17.08
N ASP A 188 -0.61 -1.17 -16.37
CA ASP A 188 -0.12 -1.90 -15.21
C ASP A 188 -0.14 -0.99 -13.98
N VAL A 189 -0.62 -1.52 -12.85
CA VAL A 189 -0.58 -0.86 -11.55
C VAL A 189 0.19 -1.74 -10.59
N VAL A 190 1.22 -1.19 -9.97
CA VAL A 190 2.07 -1.88 -8.99
C VAL A 190 2.02 -1.15 -7.66
N ILE A 191 1.83 -1.89 -6.59
CA ILE A 191 2.02 -1.40 -5.22
C ILE A 191 3.26 -2.09 -4.67
N GLU A 192 4.33 -1.34 -4.55
CA GLU A 192 5.57 -1.78 -3.90
C GLU A 192 5.59 -1.24 -2.46
N ARG A 193 5.93 -2.10 -1.52
CA ARG A 193 6.01 -1.73 -0.11
C ARG A 193 7.09 -2.54 0.60
N ALA A 194 8.05 -1.85 1.22
CA ALA A 194 9.05 -2.50 2.07
C ALA A 194 8.40 -3.21 3.26
N GLU A 195 8.93 -4.37 3.63
CA GLU A 195 8.40 -5.19 4.71
C GLU A 195 8.19 -4.42 6.03
N ARG A 196 9.13 -3.53 6.38
CA ARG A 196 9.04 -2.70 7.58
C ARG A 196 7.83 -1.76 7.61
N HIS A 197 7.23 -1.47 6.45
CA HIS A 197 6.09 -0.58 6.30
C HIS A 197 4.74 -1.32 6.16
N ILE A 198 4.73 -2.65 6.17
CA ILE A 198 3.48 -3.43 6.01
C ILE A 198 2.44 -3.06 7.07
N ALA A 199 2.87 -2.80 8.31
CA ALA A 199 1.97 -2.43 9.39
C ALA A 199 1.16 -1.15 9.10
N SER A 200 1.68 -0.23 8.29
CA SER A 200 0.99 1.01 7.95
C SER A 200 -0.26 0.82 7.06
N PHE A 201 -0.43 -0.34 6.42
CA PHE A 201 -1.70 -0.65 5.75
C PHE A 201 -2.91 -0.66 6.70
N ALA A 202 -2.69 -0.87 7.99
CA ALA A 202 -3.76 -0.83 8.98
C ALA A 202 -4.17 0.61 9.34
N THR A 203 -3.23 1.57 9.30
CA THR A 203 -3.48 2.98 9.62
C THR A 203 -3.81 3.80 8.38
N ASP A 204 -3.19 3.47 7.27
CA ASP A 204 -3.30 4.18 6.00
C ASP A 204 -3.76 3.24 4.87
N PRO A 205 -5.00 2.72 4.95
CA PRO A 205 -5.53 1.83 3.92
C PRO A 205 -5.66 2.57 2.59
N PRO A 206 -5.45 1.89 1.45
CA PRO A 206 -5.63 2.50 0.13
C PRO A 206 -7.02 3.13 -0.04
N TYR A 207 -7.07 4.26 -0.76
CA TYR A 207 -8.31 4.86 -1.19
C TYR A 207 -8.77 4.17 -2.49
N MET A 208 -10.03 3.74 -2.52
CA MET A 208 -10.69 3.29 -3.74
C MET A 208 -12.18 3.47 -3.58
N TYR A 209 -12.89 3.64 -4.70
CA TYR A 209 -14.34 3.72 -4.64
C TYR A 209 -14.92 2.45 -3.99
N ALA A 210 -15.81 2.67 -3.04
CA ALA A 210 -16.56 1.57 -2.43
C ALA A 210 -17.43 0.91 -3.51
N PRO A 211 -17.37 -0.44 -3.64
CA PRO A 211 -18.16 -1.14 -4.64
C PRO A 211 -19.67 -0.90 -4.44
N GLU A 212 -20.36 -0.53 -5.50
CA GLU A 212 -21.82 -0.46 -5.51
C GLU A 212 -22.43 -1.84 -5.32
N ARG A 213 -23.50 -1.92 -4.55
CA ARG A 213 -24.21 -3.17 -4.27
C ARG A 213 -25.71 -2.96 -4.30
N THR A 214 -26.43 -4.03 -4.61
CA THR A 214 -27.87 -4.13 -4.37
C THR A 214 -28.07 -5.00 -3.13
N ILE A 215 -28.65 -4.44 -2.09
CA ILE A 215 -28.85 -5.13 -0.82
C ILE A 215 -30.34 -5.38 -0.56
N VAL A 216 -30.64 -6.49 0.16
CA VAL A 216 -31.98 -6.82 0.63
C VAL A 216 -32.03 -6.66 2.14
N SER A 217 -32.76 -5.65 2.61
CA SER A 217 -32.92 -5.38 4.05
C SER A 217 -34.03 -6.23 4.65
N GLU A 218 -33.72 -6.91 5.75
CA GLU A 218 -34.70 -7.68 6.58
C GLU A 218 -35.21 -6.89 7.80
N GLY A 219 -35.01 -5.57 7.78
CA GLY A 219 -35.41 -4.70 8.89
C GLY A 219 -34.19 -4.25 9.71
N ARG A 220 -34.46 -3.90 10.99
CA ARG A 220 -33.42 -3.33 11.87
C ARG A 220 -32.89 -4.37 12.85
N GLU A 221 -31.60 -4.31 13.14
CA GLU A 221 -30.95 -5.09 14.19
C GLU A 221 -31.17 -4.37 15.55
N GLU A 222 -31.82 -5.04 16.48
CA GLU A 222 -32.04 -4.48 17.81
C GLU A 222 -30.79 -4.61 18.67
N GLY A 223 -30.45 -3.56 19.41
CA GLY A 223 -29.36 -3.56 20.38
C GLY A 223 -27.98 -3.35 19.83
N SER A 224 -27.82 -3.20 18.51
CA SER A 224 -26.54 -2.84 17.89
C SER A 224 -26.52 -1.37 17.48
N VAL A 225 -25.39 -0.72 17.78
CA VAL A 225 -25.13 0.70 17.45
C VAL A 225 -23.79 0.84 16.77
N ALA A 226 -23.74 1.67 15.76
CA ALA A 226 -22.49 2.07 15.12
C ALA A 226 -22.24 3.55 15.35
N VAL A 227 -20.99 3.86 15.64
CA VAL A 227 -20.50 5.25 15.65
C VAL A 227 -20.01 5.58 14.24
N MET A 228 -20.45 6.71 13.68
CA MET A 228 -20.19 7.06 12.30
C MET A 228 -19.85 8.54 12.15
N ARG A 229 -18.91 8.85 11.27
CA ARG A 229 -18.62 10.21 10.81
C ARG A 229 -18.53 10.27 9.30
N VAL A 230 -18.80 11.44 8.76
CA VAL A 230 -18.67 11.75 7.33
C VAL A 230 -17.70 12.90 7.17
N ARG A 231 -16.80 12.80 6.23
CA ARG A 231 -15.89 13.88 5.89
C ARG A 231 -15.70 14.01 4.39
N ASP A 232 -15.47 15.23 3.99
CA ASP A 232 -15.09 15.55 2.62
C ASP A 232 -13.61 15.20 2.40
N ALA A 233 -13.33 14.45 1.34
CA ALA A 233 -11.98 14.09 0.94
C ALA A 233 -11.93 13.94 -0.58
N ASP A 234 -12.06 15.06 -1.29
CA ASP A 234 -12.13 15.12 -2.75
C ASP A 234 -11.15 14.13 -3.43
N PRO A 235 -11.62 13.32 -4.38
CA PRO A 235 -12.94 13.27 -5.03
C PRO A 235 -14.01 12.43 -4.29
N TYR A 236 -13.79 12.06 -3.03
CA TYR A 236 -14.66 11.19 -2.25
C TYR A 236 -15.43 11.93 -1.16
N ILE A 237 -16.56 11.35 -0.80
CA ILE A 237 -17.12 11.47 0.54
C ILE A 237 -16.65 10.22 1.30
N VAL A 238 -15.99 10.41 2.43
CA VAL A 238 -15.52 9.31 3.28
C VAL A 238 -16.53 9.12 4.41
N ILE A 239 -17.12 7.93 4.45
CA ILE A 239 -18.03 7.49 5.51
C ILE A 239 -17.29 6.42 6.28
N GLU A 240 -17.00 6.70 7.54
CA GLU A 240 -16.20 5.80 8.36
C GLU A 240 -16.70 5.73 9.78
N GLY A 241 -16.41 4.63 10.46
CA GLY A 241 -16.85 4.42 11.83
C GLY A 241 -16.50 3.06 12.38
N SER A 242 -17.17 2.71 13.47
CA SER A 242 -17.04 1.40 14.10
C SER A 242 -18.35 0.85 14.58
N LEU A 243 -18.45 -0.48 14.59
CA LEU A 243 -19.55 -1.24 15.16
C LEU A 243 -19.28 -1.52 16.65
N ASP A 244 -20.34 -1.63 17.43
CA ASP A 244 -20.26 -2.08 18.83
C ASP A 244 -20.02 -3.58 18.99
N ARG A 245 -20.07 -4.34 17.89
CA ARG A 245 -19.86 -5.79 17.83
C ARG A 245 -18.91 -6.23 16.73
N ASP A 246 -18.37 -7.42 16.85
CA ASP A 246 -17.60 -8.05 15.81
C ASP A 246 -18.49 -8.55 14.65
N LEU A 247 -17.99 -8.49 13.45
CA LEU A 247 -18.64 -9.08 12.28
C LEU A 247 -18.52 -10.61 12.32
N LYS A 248 -19.63 -11.30 12.09
CA LYS A 248 -19.65 -12.76 11.90
C LYS A 248 -19.00 -13.13 10.57
N LYS A 249 -18.64 -14.39 10.43
CA LYS A 249 -18.07 -14.90 9.18
C LYS A 249 -19.04 -14.69 8.01
N GLY A 250 -18.60 -13.95 6.99
CA GLY A 250 -19.39 -13.64 5.80
C GLY A 250 -20.24 -12.38 5.89
N GLU A 251 -20.40 -11.78 7.07
CA GLU A 251 -21.01 -10.47 7.19
C GLU A 251 -20.11 -9.37 6.61
N ARG A 252 -20.74 -8.39 6.02
CA ARG A 252 -20.14 -7.18 5.47
C ARG A 252 -20.88 -5.95 5.97
N VAL A 253 -20.27 -4.81 5.83
CA VAL A 253 -20.87 -3.51 6.15
C VAL A 253 -21.25 -2.85 4.84
N TYR A 254 -22.49 -2.36 4.75
CA TYR A 254 -22.97 -1.58 3.62
C TYR A 254 -23.41 -0.21 4.10
N VAL A 255 -23.06 0.79 3.33
CA VAL A 255 -23.46 2.16 3.53
C VAL A 255 -24.43 2.53 2.42
N GLU A 256 -25.65 2.82 2.76
CA GLU A 256 -26.66 3.29 1.84
C GLU A 256 -26.74 4.81 1.90
N VAL A 257 -26.61 5.45 0.76
CA VAL A 257 -26.62 6.91 0.63
C VAL A 257 -27.82 7.32 -0.22
N ALA A 258 -28.63 8.23 0.29
CA ALA A 258 -29.72 8.83 -0.44
C ALA A 258 -29.24 10.11 -1.14
N GLY A 259 -29.43 10.20 -2.44
CA GLY A 259 -29.16 11.39 -3.24
C GLY A 259 -30.27 12.43 -3.14
N ASP A 260 -30.02 13.62 -3.69
CA ASP A 260 -30.94 14.77 -3.62
C ASP A 260 -32.27 14.54 -4.36
N ALA A 261 -32.26 13.71 -5.41
CA ALA A 261 -33.45 13.36 -6.17
C ALA A 261 -34.23 12.15 -5.58
N GLY A 262 -33.79 11.65 -4.42
CA GLY A 262 -34.42 10.52 -3.72
C GLY A 262 -33.98 9.15 -4.24
N GLU A 263 -32.98 9.09 -5.13
CA GLU A 263 -32.32 7.85 -5.47
C GLU A 263 -31.52 7.33 -4.26
N VAL A 264 -31.41 6.02 -4.15
CA VAL A 264 -30.73 5.37 -3.04
C VAL A 264 -29.74 4.37 -3.59
N GLN A 265 -28.47 4.49 -3.18
CA GLN A 265 -27.41 3.60 -3.61
C GLN A 265 -26.68 3.03 -2.41
N ALA A 266 -26.50 1.72 -2.39
CA ALA A 266 -25.71 1.05 -1.37
C ALA A 266 -24.27 0.78 -1.86
N TYR A 267 -23.31 0.95 -0.95
CA TYR A 267 -21.87 0.74 -1.17
C TYR A 267 -21.35 -0.23 -0.12
N GLU A 268 -20.50 -1.18 -0.55
CA GLU A 268 -19.81 -2.07 0.37
C GLU A 268 -18.63 -1.36 1.02
N ALA A 269 -18.64 -1.20 2.32
CA ALA A 269 -17.55 -0.57 3.06
C ALA A 269 -16.38 -1.55 3.27
N PHE A 270 -15.16 -1.01 3.24
CA PHE A 270 -13.97 -1.74 3.59
C PHE A 270 -13.86 -1.90 5.10
N ARG A 271 -13.43 -3.08 5.54
CA ARG A 271 -13.08 -3.31 6.94
C ARG A 271 -11.75 -2.65 7.23
N VAL A 272 -11.68 -1.87 8.28
CA VAL A 272 -10.46 -1.21 8.74
C VAL A 272 -10.26 -1.48 10.23
N SER A 273 -9.01 -1.57 10.67
CA SER A 273 -8.72 -1.58 12.09
C SER A 273 -8.94 -0.17 12.63
N GLU A 274 -9.64 -0.03 13.75
CA GLU A 274 -9.75 1.27 14.41
C GLU A 274 -8.37 1.77 14.83
N PRO A 275 -7.97 2.97 14.43
CA PRO A 275 -6.86 3.62 15.09
C PRO A 275 -7.33 3.99 16.50
N ARG A 276 -6.88 3.31 17.53
CA ARG A 276 -6.97 3.81 18.90
C ARG A 276 -6.04 5.01 19.05
N VAL A 277 -6.44 6.14 18.57
CA VAL A 277 -5.87 7.42 18.97
C VAL A 277 -6.71 7.92 20.14
N SER A 278 -6.37 7.49 21.34
CA SER A 278 -6.75 8.28 22.49
C SER A 278 -5.79 9.48 22.51
N SER A 279 -6.33 10.68 22.40
CA SER A 279 -5.58 11.94 22.53
C SER A 279 -4.91 12.12 23.90
N SER A 280 -5.06 11.16 24.82
CA SER A 280 -4.46 11.15 26.15
C SER A 280 -3.12 10.43 26.25
N ASP A 281 -2.66 9.72 25.20
CA ASP A 281 -1.44 8.92 25.26
C ASP A 281 -0.18 9.66 24.76
N PHE A 282 -0.31 10.93 24.34
CA PHE A 282 0.80 11.71 23.82
C PHE A 282 1.42 12.73 24.81
N GLU A 283 0.91 12.85 26.02
CA GLU A 283 1.56 13.67 27.05
C GLU A 283 2.44 12.79 27.96
N GLY A 284 3.72 12.68 27.58
CA GLY A 284 4.83 12.28 28.43
C GLY A 284 5.04 10.79 28.60
N GLN A 285 5.83 10.23 27.71
CA GLN A 285 6.97 9.35 27.98
C GLN A 285 7.48 8.78 26.65
N GLY A 286 8.81 8.80 26.45
CA GLY A 286 9.46 8.17 25.30
C GLY A 286 9.13 6.66 25.28
N ALA A 287 8.07 6.33 24.60
CA ALA A 287 7.65 4.95 24.38
C ALA A 287 8.46 4.38 23.21
N SER A 288 9.35 3.45 23.56
CA SER A 288 9.94 2.52 22.60
C SER A 288 8.82 1.87 21.75
N ALA A 289 9.07 1.72 20.46
CA ALA A 289 8.15 1.15 19.45
C ALA A 289 7.75 -0.34 19.68
N GLN A 290 7.72 -0.82 20.91
CA GLN A 290 7.59 -2.24 21.27
C GLN A 290 6.25 -2.65 21.89
N GLN A 291 5.26 -1.76 21.95
CA GLN A 291 3.91 -2.14 22.40
C GLN A 291 2.83 -1.65 21.46
N ALA A 292 2.93 -2.01 20.18
CA ALA A 292 1.74 -2.16 19.36
C ALA A 292 0.99 -3.39 19.90
N SER A 293 0.15 -3.19 20.89
CA SER A 293 -0.84 -4.18 21.31
C SER A 293 -1.59 -4.61 20.06
N VAL A 294 -1.65 -5.92 19.84
CA VAL A 294 -2.42 -6.56 18.76
C VAL A 294 -3.81 -5.96 18.79
N ILE A 295 -4.11 -5.05 17.86
CA ILE A 295 -5.44 -4.47 17.69
C ILE A 295 -6.32 -5.61 17.21
N LYS A 296 -7.13 -6.15 18.12
CA LYS A 296 -8.08 -7.24 17.82
C LYS A 296 -9.40 -6.74 17.24
N ASP A 297 -9.57 -5.46 16.92
CA ASP A 297 -10.86 -4.90 16.59
C ASP A 297 -11.04 -4.78 15.08
N ASP A 298 -11.59 -5.83 14.48
CA ASP A 298 -12.15 -5.87 13.12
C ASP A 298 -13.52 -5.15 13.04
N ARG A 299 -13.75 -4.12 13.85
CA ARG A 299 -15.04 -3.43 13.98
C ARG A 299 -15.13 -2.19 13.14
N GLY A 300 -13.99 -1.64 12.72
CA GLY A 300 -13.94 -0.44 11.91
C GLY A 300 -14.40 -0.69 10.48
N PHE A 301 -15.05 0.32 9.90
CA PHE A 301 -15.42 0.33 8.49
C PHE A 301 -15.11 1.69 7.86
N ARG A 302 -14.89 1.68 6.55
CA ARG A 302 -14.68 2.88 5.75
C ARG A 302 -15.20 2.67 4.33
N ALA A 303 -16.00 3.62 3.84
CA ALA A 303 -16.46 3.67 2.47
C ALA A 303 -16.01 4.98 1.81
N PHE A 304 -15.43 4.88 0.63
CA PHE A 304 -15.11 6.02 -0.23
C PHE A 304 -16.18 6.11 -1.31
N VAL A 305 -17.16 6.97 -1.09
CA VAL A 305 -18.31 7.13 -1.96
C VAL A 305 -18.05 8.25 -2.94
N PRO A 306 -18.33 8.09 -4.25
CA PRO A 306 -18.19 9.18 -5.22
C PRO A 306 -19.01 10.40 -4.79
N LYS A 307 -18.45 11.59 -4.90
CA LYS A 307 -19.22 12.82 -4.79
C LYS A 307 -20.21 12.85 -5.95
N GLY A 308 -21.50 12.64 -5.63
CA GLY A 308 -22.56 12.83 -6.61
C GLY A 308 -22.62 14.30 -7.09
N HIS A 309 -23.31 14.55 -8.19
CA HIS A 309 -23.43 15.88 -8.81
C HIS A 309 -24.13 16.95 -7.93
N GLY A 310 -24.35 16.70 -6.62
CA GLY A 310 -25.16 17.55 -5.75
C GLY A 310 -24.52 18.06 -4.46
N GLY A 311 -23.27 17.73 -4.12
CA GLY A 311 -22.64 18.32 -2.92
C GLY A 311 -22.47 17.36 -1.74
N MET A 312 -22.27 17.90 -0.51
CA MET A 312 -22.05 17.11 0.71
C MET A 312 -23.31 16.31 1.09
N VAL A 313 -23.15 15.00 1.25
CA VAL A 313 -24.21 14.14 1.80
C VAL A 313 -24.35 14.42 3.30
N ALA A 314 -25.54 14.77 3.75
CA ALA A 314 -25.81 14.96 5.17
C ALA A 314 -25.88 13.59 5.88
N LEU A 315 -25.44 13.52 7.13
CA LEU A 315 -25.50 12.29 7.94
C LEU A 315 -26.90 11.66 7.98
N GLY A 316 -27.96 12.46 7.95
CA GLY A 316 -29.33 11.98 7.91
C GLY A 316 -29.77 11.29 6.60
N GLN A 317 -28.95 11.36 5.57
CA GLN A 317 -29.16 10.68 4.28
C GLN A 317 -28.40 9.35 4.19
N ILE A 318 -27.73 8.92 5.28
CA ILE A 318 -26.90 7.72 5.31
C ILE A 318 -27.55 6.69 6.24
N ARG A 319 -27.70 5.46 5.73
CA ARG A 319 -28.10 4.30 6.53
C ARG A 319 -26.99 3.25 6.50
N LEU A 320 -26.78 2.57 7.60
CA LEU A 320 -25.78 1.52 7.75
C LEU A 320 -26.44 0.16 7.85
N PHE A 321 -25.94 -0.82 7.12
CA PHE A 321 -26.43 -2.18 7.14
C PHE A 321 -25.30 -3.16 7.38
N VAL A 322 -25.59 -4.27 8.06
CA VAL A 322 -24.67 -5.37 8.29
C VAL A 322 -25.32 -6.70 7.92
N GLY A 323 -24.61 -7.53 7.18
CA GLY A 323 -25.08 -8.84 6.75
C GLY A 323 -24.48 -9.29 5.43
N THR A 324 -25.26 -9.98 4.61
CA THR A 324 -24.93 -10.32 3.22
C THR A 324 -25.77 -9.47 2.26
N GLU A 325 -25.46 -9.47 0.97
CA GLU A 325 -26.25 -8.74 -0.04
C GLU A 325 -27.73 -9.19 -0.05
N GLN A 326 -27.98 -10.48 0.15
CA GLN A 326 -29.32 -11.08 0.13
C GLN A 326 -30.06 -10.99 1.46
N SER A 327 -29.36 -10.68 2.54
CA SER A 327 -29.93 -10.62 3.89
C SER A 327 -29.07 -9.72 4.77
N CYS A 328 -29.49 -8.47 4.94
CA CYS A 328 -28.81 -7.51 5.81
C CYS A 328 -29.81 -6.80 6.73
N ARG A 329 -29.32 -6.24 7.83
CA ARG A 329 -30.11 -5.50 8.78
C ARG A 329 -29.55 -4.13 9.03
N GLU A 330 -30.43 -3.16 9.12
CA GLU A 330 -30.08 -1.78 9.45
C GLU A 330 -29.56 -1.68 10.89
N ILE A 331 -28.42 -1.01 11.07
CA ILE A 331 -27.83 -0.73 12.39
C ILE A 331 -28.14 0.72 12.77
N ALA A 332 -28.48 0.95 14.03
CA ALA A 332 -28.59 2.31 14.55
C ALA A 332 -27.24 3.02 14.49
N THR A 333 -27.25 4.28 14.08
CA THR A 333 -26.03 5.08 13.97
C THR A 333 -26.05 6.27 14.90
N GLU A 334 -24.90 6.51 15.56
CA GLU A 334 -24.65 7.73 16.34
C GLU A 334 -23.58 8.54 15.61
N ALA A 335 -23.84 9.85 15.46
CA ALA A 335 -22.92 10.74 14.82
C ALA A 335 -21.78 11.14 15.77
N VAL A 336 -20.54 11.09 15.31
CA VAL A 336 -19.43 11.79 15.95
C VAL A 336 -19.25 13.11 15.25
N VAL A 337 -19.32 14.19 16.02
CA VAL A 337 -19.12 15.56 15.55
C VAL A 337 -17.62 15.86 15.40
#